data_1c24040508e4a016f49d9092181914a7
#
_entry.id   1c24040508e4a016f49d9092181914a7
#
_cell.length_a   1.000
_cell.length_b   1.000
_cell.length_c   1.000
_cell.angle_alpha   90.00
_cell.angle_beta   90.00
_cell.angle_gamma   90.00
#
_symmetry.space_group_name_H-M   'P 1'
#
loop_
_entity.id
_entity.type
_entity.pdbx_description
1 polymer ?
#
loop_
_entity_poly.entity_id
_entity_poly.type
_entity_poly.pdbx_seq_one_letter_code
_entity_poly.pdbx_strand_id
1 'polypeptide(L)'
;MHILHVDSSPRKKSHSRELSAAIVQKILEVAPGANISRRDLGFEPLPHTVADYAAALASPATLAAPPKGSLDVSEALIREVEAADVIVIGTPMYNFTIPSVLKAWIDQILRAGRTWKSTPAGKVGVLRDRPVFIGVASGAIFTGDRANQPDFLTPYLTLALNSIGLEALQFLRIQATAFLSDDQAVLAREKALAAIDLTVMGELQGVDSCRPMLSGTGRPYREAPPVRGASRQKLPKAVPQAFCTSAS
;
A
#
# COMPACT_ATOMS: atom_id res chain seq x y z
N MET A 1 -13.91 -8.45 -15.75
CA MET A 1 -13.16 -8.07 -14.53
C MET A 1 -11.73 -7.75 -14.91
N HIS A 2 -11.15 -6.71 -14.32
CA HIS A 2 -9.78 -6.27 -14.55
C HIS A 2 -9.01 -6.27 -13.22
N ILE A 3 -7.87 -6.94 -13.17
CA ILE A 3 -6.97 -7.04 -12.02
C ILE A 3 -5.76 -6.14 -12.27
N LEU A 4 -5.47 -5.20 -11.37
CA LEU A 4 -4.19 -4.50 -11.33
C LEU A 4 -3.25 -5.23 -10.37
N HIS A 5 -2.19 -5.84 -10.91
CA HIS A 5 -1.17 -6.54 -10.13
C HIS A 5 0.09 -5.67 -9.99
N VAL A 6 0.38 -5.21 -8.78
CA VAL A 6 1.50 -4.34 -8.43
C VAL A 6 2.54 -5.12 -7.64
N ASP A 7 3.77 -5.21 -8.13
CA ASP A 7 4.90 -5.82 -7.43
C ASP A 7 5.97 -4.78 -7.07
N SER A 8 6.50 -4.83 -5.85
CA SER A 8 7.48 -3.85 -5.38
C SER A 8 8.84 -4.43 -4.95
N SER A 9 9.03 -5.73 -5.09
CA SER A 9 10.31 -6.36 -4.78
C SER A 9 11.28 -6.33 -5.98
N PRO A 10 12.55 -5.91 -5.82
CA PRO A 10 13.56 -5.97 -6.87
C PRO A 10 14.16 -7.38 -7.06
N ARG A 11 13.78 -8.35 -6.22
CA ARG A 11 14.29 -9.72 -6.28
C ARG A 11 13.40 -10.58 -7.18
N LYS A 12 14.00 -11.32 -8.15
CA LYS A 12 13.26 -12.26 -9.00
C LYS A 12 12.57 -13.36 -8.18
N LYS A 13 13.31 -14.00 -7.27
CA LYS A 13 12.79 -14.96 -6.30
C LYS A 13 12.47 -14.18 -5.01
N SER A 14 11.22 -13.80 -4.85
CA SER A 14 10.76 -13.02 -3.71
C SER A 14 9.46 -13.60 -3.18
N HIS A 15 9.40 -13.90 -1.89
CA HIS A 15 8.20 -14.40 -1.23
C HIS A 15 6.97 -13.49 -1.42
N SER A 16 7.17 -12.16 -1.49
CA SER A 16 6.06 -11.25 -1.75
C SER A 16 5.54 -11.34 -3.20
N ARG A 17 6.42 -11.54 -4.20
CA ARG A 17 6.02 -11.77 -5.59
C ARG A 17 5.31 -13.10 -5.77
N GLU A 18 5.82 -14.15 -5.15
CA GLU A 18 5.20 -15.47 -5.16
C GLU A 18 3.83 -15.45 -4.48
N LEU A 19 3.70 -14.71 -3.38
CA LEU A 19 2.42 -14.56 -2.69
C LEU A 19 1.42 -13.75 -3.52
N SER A 20 1.80 -12.60 -4.07
CA SER A 20 0.90 -11.81 -4.92
C SER A 20 0.47 -12.55 -6.19
N ALA A 21 1.39 -13.27 -6.82
CA ALA A 21 1.07 -14.12 -7.97
C ALA A 21 0.07 -15.24 -7.58
N ALA A 22 0.25 -15.86 -6.41
CA ALA A 22 -0.67 -16.87 -5.92
C ALA A 22 -2.05 -16.30 -5.54
N ILE A 23 -2.11 -15.07 -5.03
CA ILE A 23 -3.39 -14.35 -4.83
C ILE A 23 -4.09 -14.14 -6.17
N VAL A 24 -3.37 -13.68 -7.21
CA VAL A 24 -3.93 -13.52 -8.56
C VAL A 24 -4.48 -14.86 -9.08
N GLN A 25 -3.75 -15.97 -8.90
CA GLN A 25 -4.24 -17.30 -9.31
C GLN A 25 -5.52 -17.69 -8.57
N LYS A 26 -5.63 -17.42 -7.27
CA LYS A 26 -6.86 -17.66 -6.50
C LYS A 26 -8.04 -16.83 -7.02
N ILE A 27 -7.80 -15.59 -7.42
CA ILE A 27 -8.83 -14.75 -8.05
C ILE A 27 -9.24 -15.32 -9.40
N LEU A 28 -8.31 -15.82 -10.21
CA LEU A 28 -8.61 -16.44 -11.51
C LEU A 28 -9.39 -17.77 -11.39
N GLU A 29 -9.29 -18.50 -10.26
CA GLU A 29 -10.12 -19.68 -10.01
C GLU A 29 -11.62 -19.34 -9.98
N VAL A 30 -11.98 -18.14 -9.47
CA VAL A 30 -13.38 -17.68 -9.39
C VAL A 30 -13.76 -16.72 -10.52
N ALA A 31 -12.78 -16.20 -11.26
CA ALA A 31 -12.98 -15.29 -12.38
C ALA A 31 -11.99 -15.58 -13.53
N PRO A 32 -12.11 -16.72 -14.22
CA PRO A 32 -11.12 -17.18 -15.20
C PRO A 32 -10.99 -16.27 -16.43
N GLY A 33 -11.98 -15.42 -16.71
CA GLY A 33 -11.95 -14.44 -17.80
C GLY A 33 -11.41 -13.06 -17.42
N ALA A 34 -10.77 -12.91 -16.24
CA ALA A 34 -10.25 -11.62 -15.83
C ALA A 34 -8.99 -11.22 -16.62
N ASN A 35 -8.95 -9.95 -17.04
CA ASN A 35 -7.75 -9.35 -17.63
C ASN A 35 -6.81 -8.87 -16.52
N ILE A 36 -5.49 -8.98 -16.75
CA ILE A 36 -4.48 -8.57 -15.78
C ILE A 36 -3.61 -7.47 -16.39
N SER A 37 -3.56 -6.32 -15.73
CA SER A 37 -2.51 -5.31 -15.92
C SER A 37 -1.44 -5.50 -14.86
N ARG A 38 -0.17 -5.40 -15.26
CA ARG A 38 0.94 -5.55 -14.34
C ARG A 38 1.73 -4.25 -14.21
N ARG A 39 1.98 -3.83 -12.95
CA ARG A 39 2.87 -2.74 -12.59
C ARG A 39 4.01 -3.30 -11.75
N ASP A 40 5.18 -3.47 -12.35
CA ASP A 40 6.36 -4.01 -11.68
C ASP A 40 7.31 -2.89 -11.22
N LEU A 41 7.02 -2.34 -10.05
CA LEU A 41 7.82 -1.27 -9.46
C LEU A 41 9.23 -1.70 -9.04
N GLY A 42 9.43 -3.02 -8.85
CA GLY A 42 10.73 -3.56 -8.45
C GLY A 42 11.72 -3.62 -9.61
N PHE A 43 11.26 -3.83 -10.84
CA PHE A 43 12.09 -3.90 -12.04
C PHE A 43 11.96 -2.66 -12.92
N GLU A 44 10.83 -1.98 -12.86
CA GLU A 44 10.54 -0.74 -13.58
C GLU A 44 10.16 0.36 -12.58
N PRO A 45 11.14 0.84 -11.77
CA PRO A 45 10.86 1.82 -10.73
C PRO A 45 10.41 3.15 -11.33
N LEU A 46 9.43 3.76 -10.69
CA LEU A 46 9.02 5.11 -11.03
C LEU A 46 10.11 6.11 -10.64
N PRO A 47 10.24 7.22 -11.38
CA PRO A 47 11.10 8.31 -10.95
C PRO A 47 10.63 8.84 -9.59
N HIS A 48 11.56 9.28 -8.77
CA HIS A 48 11.22 10.05 -7.58
C HIS A 48 10.46 11.32 -7.96
N THR A 49 9.68 11.85 -7.01
CA THR A 49 8.94 13.09 -7.18
C THR A 49 9.89 14.21 -7.67
N VAL A 50 9.64 14.72 -8.87
CA VAL A 50 10.42 15.79 -9.47
C VAL A 50 9.88 17.17 -9.09
N ALA A 51 10.70 18.20 -9.23
CA ALA A 51 10.35 19.57 -8.83
C ALA A 51 9.05 20.08 -9.48
N ASP A 52 8.85 19.79 -10.76
CA ASP A 52 7.65 20.24 -11.49
C ASP A 52 6.36 19.59 -10.96
N TYR A 53 6.40 18.30 -10.57
CA TYR A 53 5.26 17.66 -9.93
C TYR A 53 4.97 18.28 -8.56
N ALA A 54 6.00 18.50 -7.74
CA ALA A 54 5.85 19.14 -6.44
C ALA A 54 5.30 20.57 -6.58
N ALA A 55 5.80 21.35 -7.56
CA ALA A 55 5.32 22.68 -7.85
C ALA A 55 3.86 22.69 -8.31
N ALA A 56 3.45 21.72 -9.13
CA ALA A 56 2.06 21.57 -9.58
C ALA A 56 1.08 21.37 -8.41
N LEU A 57 1.54 20.70 -7.34
CA LEU A 57 0.73 20.41 -6.16
C LEU A 57 0.85 21.47 -5.05
N ALA A 58 1.70 22.50 -5.21
CA ALA A 58 2.02 23.45 -4.16
C ALA A 58 0.86 24.34 -3.74
N SER A 59 -0.11 24.60 -4.63
CA SER A 59 -1.29 25.42 -4.34
C SER A 59 -2.48 25.03 -5.21
N PRO A 60 -3.71 25.42 -4.84
CA PRO A 60 -4.88 25.26 -5.69
C PRO A 60 -4.74 25.93 -7.07
N ALA A 61 -4.06 27.08 -7.14
CA ALA A 61 -3.84 27.81 -8.37
C ALA A 61 -2.90 27.06 -9.33
N THR A 62 -1.79 26.52 -8.82
CA THR A 62 -0.85 25.71 -9.62
C THR A 62 -1.46 24.38 -10.02
N LEU A 63 -2.32 23.80 -9.16
CA LEU A 63 -3.04 22.57 -9.50
C LEU A 63 -4.10 22.78 -10.58
N ALA A 64 -4.73 23.95 -10.64
CA ALA A 64 -5.70 24.31 -11.67
C ALA A 64 -5.05 24.54 -13.05
N ALA A 65 -3.78 25.01 -13.07
CA ALA A 65 -3.01 25.25 -14.28
C ALA A 65 -1.56 24.70 -14.12
N PRO A 66 -1.39 23.37 -14.07
CA PRO A 66 -0.11 22.77 -13.82
C PRO A 66 0.84 22.93 -15.01
N PRO A 67 2.16 22.94 -14.81
CA PRO A 67 3.13 22.88 -15.88
C PRO A 67 2.84 21.69 -16.80
N LYS A 68 3.01 21.89 -18.13
CA LYS A 68 2.73 20.84 -19.12
C LYS A 68 3.53 19.56 -18.83
N GLY A 69 2.83 18.43 -18.75
CA GLY A 69 3.43 17.11 -18.51
C GLY A 69 3.76 16.80 -17.05
N SER A 70 3.69 17.78 -16.14
CA SER A 70 4.08 17.57 -14.72
C SER A 70 3.22 16.54 -13.97
N LEU A 71 1.99 16.32 -14.41
CA LEU A 71 1.04 15.38 -13.82
C LEU A 71 0.83 14.10 -14.65
N ASP A 72 1.49 13.91 -15.78
CA ASP A 72 1.20 12.83 -16.73
C ASP A 72 1.42 11.44 -16.11
N VAL A 73 2.53 11.25 -15.39
CA VAL A 73 2.83 9.99 -14.70
C VAL A 73 1.75 9.69 -13.65
N SER A 74 1.43 10.67 -12.82
CA SER A 74 0.39 10.53 -11.79
C SER A 74 -0.96 10.19 -12.42
N GLU A 75 -1.34 10.87 -13.50
CA GLU A 75 -2.61 10.63 -14.18
C GLU A 75 -2.69 9.23 -14.78
N ALA A 76 -1.60 8.75 -15.41
CA ALA A 76 -1.54 7.39 -15.94
C ALA A 76 -1.72 6.33 -14.84
N LEU A 77 -1.02 6.48 -13.72
CA LEU A 77 -1.10 5.55 -12.59
C LEU A 77 -2.48 5.58 -11.90
N ILE A 78 -3.10 6.76 -11.78
CA ILE A 78 -4.46 6.87 -11.23
C ILE A 78 -5.47 6.17 -12.16
N ARG A 79 -5.34 6.31 -13.48
CA ARG A 79 -6.21 5.62 -14.44
C ARG A 79 -6.06 4.09 -14.36
N GLU A 80 -4.87 3.57 -14.12
CA GLU A 80 -4.67 2.13 -13.87
C GLU A 80 -5.45 1.67 -12.63
N VAL A 81 -5.38 2.46 -11.53
CA VAL A 81 -6.15 2.18 -10.32
C VAL A 81 -7.64 2.26 -10.59
N GLU A 82 -8.13 3.26 -11.31
CA GLU A 82 -9.56 3.44 -11.64
C GLU A 82 -10.12 2.35 -12.55
N ALA A 83 -9.31 1.87 -13.49
CA ALA A 83 -9.70 0.82 -14.43
C ALA A 83 -9.78 -0.58 -13.77
N ALA A 84 -9.13 -0.77 -12.63
CA ALA A 84 -9.13 -2.05 -11.94
C ALA A 84 -10.44 -2.31 -11.20
N ASP A 85 -10.94 -3.53 -11.28
CA ASP A 85 -12.02 -4.02 -10.41
C ASP A 85 -11.46 -4.60 -9.11
N VAL A 86 -10.22 -5.12 -9.16
CA VAL A 86 -9.49 -5.69 -8.03
C VAL A 86 -8.04 -5.26 -8.12
N ILE A 87 -7.41 -4.96 -6.97
CA ILE A 87 -6.00 -4.63 -6.89
C ILE A 87 -5.28 -5.70 -6.07
N VAL A 88 -4.14 -6.19 -6.57
CA VAL A 88 -3.26 -7.09 -5.84
C VAL A 88 -1.89 -6.44 -5.71
N ILE A 89 -1.40 -6.29 -4.48
CA ILE A 89 -0.10 -5.66 -4.19
C ILE A 89 0.81 -6.70 -3.55
N GLY A 90 1.97 -6.96 -4.17
CA GLY A 90 3.05 -7.77 -3.58
C GLY A 90 4.16 -6.86 -3.04
N THR A 91 4.36 -6.87 -1.72
CA THR A 91 5.37 -6.02 -1.09
C THR A 91 6.19 -6.74 -0.03
N PRO A 92 7.53 -6.63 -0.05
CA PRO A 92 8.32 -6.97 1.12
C PRO A 92 8.21 -5.86 2.17
N MET A 93 8.43 -6.22 3.44
CA MET A 93 8.69 -5.24 4.49
C MET A 93 10.19 -4.95 4.52
N TYR A 94 10.58 -3.72 4.23
CA TYR A 94 11.95 -3.23 4.35
C TYR A 94 12.04 -2.17 5.44
N ASN A 95 12.97 -2.37 6.38
CA ASN A 95 13.19 -1.40 7.46
C ASN A 95 11.88 -0.98 8.15
N PHE A 96 11.06 -2.00 8.52
CA PHE A 96 9.78 -1.87 9.24
C PHE A 96 8.60 -1.32 8.44
N THR A 97 8.78 -0.93 7.18
CA THR A 97 7.75 -0.30 6.35
C THR A 97 7.81 -0.79 4.89
N ILE A 98 7.19 -0.05 3.97
CA ILE A 98 7.14 -0.35 2.55
C ILE A 98 8.46 0.01 1.85
N PRO A 99 8.82 -0.65 0.72
CA PRO A 99 9.94 -0.24 -0.12
C PRO A 99 9.74 1.16 -0.72
N SER A 100 10.84 1.87 -0.97
CA SER A 100 10.83 3.21 -1.58
C SER A 100 10.11 3.26 -2.93
N VAL A 101 10.22 2.21 -3.73
CA VAL A 101 9.54 2.11 -5.04
C VAL A 101 8.01 2.05 -4.89
N LEU A 102 7.50 1.38 -3.84
CA LEU A 102 6.06 1.38 -3.55
C LEU A 102 5.63 2.75 -3.01
N LYS A 103 6.47 3.40 -2.19
CA LYS A 103 6.21 4.76 -1.72
C LYS A 103 6.12 5.75 -2.88
N ALA A 104 7.01 5.66 -3.89
CA ALA A 104 6.96 6.49 -5.08
C ALA A 104 5.64 6.32 -5.85
N TRP A 105 5.12 5.09 -5.97
CA TRP A 105 3.81 4.83 -6.58
C TRP A 105 2.67 5.45 -5.77
N ILE A 106 2.68 5.27 -4.45
CA ILE A 106 1.67 5.86 -3.55
C ILE A 106 1.67 7.39 -3.66
N ASP A 107 2.84 8.02 -3.71
CA ASP A 107 2.96 9.49 -3.82
C ASP A 107 2.37 10.03 -5.13
N GLN A 108 2.36 9.21 -6.18
CA GLN A 108 1.75 9.59 -7.46
C GLN A 108 0.23 9.39 -7.47
N ILE A 109 -0.29 8.37 -6.79
CA ILE A 109 -1.74 8.10 -6.79
C ILE A 109 -2.50 8.87 -5.71
N LEU A 110 -1.85 9.36 -4.66
CA LEU A 110 -2.44 10.20 -3.62
C LEU A 110 -2.41 11.69 -4.04
N ARG A 111 -3.27 12.08 -4.97
CA ARG A 111 -3.28 13.42 -5.53
C ARG A 111 -4.50 14.24 -5.10
N ALA A 112 -4.24 15.40 -4.49
CA ALA A 112 -5.27 16.37 -4.10
C ALA A 112 -6.13 16.79 -5.30
N GLY A 113 -7.44 16.90 -5.11
CA GLY A 113 -8.38 17.29 -6.16
C GLY A 113 -8.66 16.20 -7.20
N ARG A 114 -7.92 15.08 -7.18
CA ARG A 114 -8.04 13.99 -8.14
C ARG A 114 -8.49 12.67 -7.50
N THR A 115 -7.79 12.20 -6.46
CA THR A 115 -8.12 10.97 -5.75
C THR A 115 -8.63 11.20 -4.34
N TRP A 116 -8.45 12.40 -3.81
CA TRP A 116 -9.01 12.83 -2.53
C TRP A 116 -9.33 14.32 -2.55
N LYS A 117 -10.26 14.74 -1.68
CA LYS A 117 -10.67 16.15 -1.47
C LYS A 117 -10.51 16.51 0.00
N SER A 118 -10.17 17.78 0.25
CA SER A 118 -10.21 18.35 1.59
C SER A 118 -11.63 18.79 1.92
N THR A 119 -12.11 18.42 3.11
CA THR A 119 -13.40 18.85 3.65
C THR A 119 -13.20 19.37 5.07
N PRO A 120 -14.19 20.07 5.66
CA PRO A 120 -14.13 20.45 7.07
C PRO A 120 -13.93 19.26 8.03
N ALA A 121 -14.35 18.08 7.65
CA ALA A 121 -14.18 16.84 8.41
C ALA A 121 -12.85 16.12 8.14
N GLY A 122 -11.97 16.66 7.27
CA GLY A 122 -10.69 16.08 6.90
C GLY A 122 -10.62 15.66 5.44
N LYS A 123 -9.67 14.77 5.13
CA LYS A 123 -9.51 14.21 3.78
C LYS A 123 -10.58 13.16 3.51
N VAL A 124 -11.18 13.24 2.32
CA VAL A 124 -12.18 12.28 1.84
C VAL A 124 -11.72 11.73 0.50
N GLY A 125 -11.59 10.41 0.41
CA GLY A 125 -11.29 9.69 -0.83
C GLY A 125 -12.44 9.81 -1.84
N VAL A 126 -12.11 9.85 -3.13
CA VAL A 126 -13.11 9.99 -4.20
C VAL A 126 -13.08 8.83 -5.19
N LEU A 127 -12.15 7.89 -5.06
CA LEU A 127 -12.16 6.69 -5.87
C LEU A 127 -13.29 5.75 -5.41
N ARG A 128 -13.84 4.98 -6.35
CA ARG A 128 -14.74 3.88 -6.03
C ARG A 128 -13.99 2.83 -5.23
N ASP A 129 -14.57 2.36 -4.13
CA ASP A 129 -13.99 1.27 -3.35
C ASP A 129 -13.96 -0.04 -4.16
N ARG A 130 -12.96 -0.84 -3.91
CA ARG A 130 -12.74 -2.15 -4.54
C ARG A 130 -11.84 -3.01 -3.68
N PRO A 131 -11.90 -4.36 -3.81
CA PRO A 131 -11.02 -5.24 -3.06
C PRO A 131 -9.55 -4.97 -3.36
N VAL A 132 -8.74 -4.81 -2.31
CA VAL A 132 -7.29 -4.70 -2.39
C VAL A 132 -6.66 -5.81 -1.55
N PHE A 133 -6.04 -6.78 -2.20
CA PHE A 133 -5.32 -7.87 -1.56
C PHE A 133 -3.84 -7.50 -1.48
N ILE A 134 -3.26 -7.53 -0.28
CA ILE A 134 -1.89 -7.10 -0.04
C ILE A 134 -1.09 -8.27 0.51
N GLY A 135 -0.24 -8.86 -0.34
CA GLY A 135 0.71 -9.91 0.01
C GLY A 135 1.98 -9.32 0.60
N VAL A 136 2.18 -9.47 1.91
CA VAL A 136 3.35 -8.94 2.63
C VAL A 136 4.30 -10.06 3.00
N ALA A 137 5.58 -9.90 2.69
CA ALA A 137 6.64 -10.81 3.13
C ALA A 137 7.66 -10.07 4.00
N SER A 138 7.99 -10.63 5.18
CA SER A 138 8.96 -10.07 6.11
C SER A 138 9.97 -11.11 6.57
N GLY A 139 11.26 -10.73 6.63
CA GLY A 139 12.33 -11.56 7.19
C GLY A 139 12.16 -11.85 8.67
N ALA A 140 11.51 -10.96 9.41
CA ALA A 140 11.22 -11.08 10.84
C ALA A 140 9.71 -11.25 11.11
N ILE A 141 9.33 -11.38 12.37
CA ILE A 141 7.95 -11.49 12.82
C ILE A 141 7.48 -10.11 13.30
N PHE A 142 6.40 -9.58 12.69
CA PHE A 142 5.90 -8.23 12.99
C PHE A 142 4.45 -8.23 13.49
N THR A 143 3.80 -9.41 13.58
CA THR A 143 2.44 -9.55 14.13
C THR A 143 2.35 -10.74 15.07
N GLY A 144 1.35 -10.71 15.99
CA GLY A 144 1.11 -11.76 16.98
C GLY A 144 2.05 -11.67 18.19
N ASP A 145 1.89 -12.61 19.13
CA ASP A 145 2.58 -12.60 20.42
C ASP A 145 4.11 -12.74 20.31
N ARG A 146 4.59 -13.28 19.19
CA ARG A 146 6.02 -13.48 18.92
C ARG A 146 6.63 -12.37 18.08
N ALA A 147 5.93 -11.24 17.90
CA ALA A 147 6.45 -10.10 17.13
C ALA A 147 7.74 -9.58 17.77
N ASN A 148 8.79 -9.49 16.96
CA ASN A 148 10.12 -9.03 17.37
C ASN A 148 10.57 -7.75 16.65
N GLN A 149 9.67 -7.15 15.86
CA GLN A 149 9.85 -5.84 15.23
C GLN A 149 8.52 -5.10 15.12
N PRO A 150 8.52 -3.75 15.05
CA PRO A 150 7.31 -2.96 14.86
C PRO A 150 6.74 -3.11 13.44
N ASP A 151 5.44 -2.91 13.32
CA ASP A 151 4.72 -2.81 12.05
C ASP A 151 4.38 -1.35 11.74
N PHE A 152 5.11 -0.74 10.83
CA PHE A 152 4.77 0.55 10.23
C PHE A 152 4.27 0.40 8.79
N LEU A 153 4.23 -0.83 8.26
CA LEU A 153 3.76 -1.10 6.91
C LEU A 153 2.23 -1.16 6.86
N THR A 154 1.63 -2.03 7.67
CA THR A 154 0.17 -2.24 7.65
C THR A 154 -0.61 -0.96 7.96
N PRO A 155 -0.34 -0.22 9.06
CA PRO A 155 -1.07 1.01 9.35
C PRO A 155 -0.83 2.11 8.31
N TYR A 156 0.39 2.20 7.75
CA TYR A 156 0.68 3.17 6.69
C TYR A 156 -0.12 2.88 5.41
N LEU A 157 -0.09 1.63 4.91
CA LEU A 157 -0.85 1.27 3.71
C LEU A 157 -2.35 1.42 3.90
N THR A 158 -2.86 1.03 5.07
CA THR A 158 -4.27 1.21 5.42
C THR A 158 -4.66 2.69 5.35
N LEU A 159 -3.90 3.56 6.01
CA LEU A 159 -4.17 4.99 5.99
C LEU A 159 -4.08 5.58 4.58
N ALA A 160 -3.01 5.25 3.84
CA ALA A 160 -2.77 5.79 2.51
C ALA A 160 -3.89 5.39 1.53
N LEU A 161 -4.27 4.11 1.47
CA LEU A 161 -5.29 3.61 0.55
C LEU A 161 -6.69 4.10 0.95
N ASN A 162 -7.04 4.09 2.24
CA ASN A 162 -8.31 4.61 2.72
C ASN A 162 -8.45 6.12 2.41
N SER A 163 -7.36 6.88 2.44
CA SER A 163 -7.40 8.31 2.15
C SER A 163 -7.81 8.65 0.71
N ILE A 164 -7.78 7.67 -0.19
CA ILE A 164 -8.25 7.81 -1.58
C ILE A 164 -9.56 7.06 -1.85
N GLY A 165 -10.14 6.38 -0.84
CA GLY A 165 -11.43 5.69 -0.92
C GLY A 165 -11.33 4.17 -1.12
N LEU A 166 -10.15 3.58 -1.03
CA LEU A 166 -9.96 2.12 -1.08
C LEU A 166 -9.96 1.58 0.35
N GLU A 167 -11.10 1.04 0.80
CA GLU A 167 -11.32 0.61 2.19
C GLU A 167 -11.38 -0.91 2.36
N ALA A 168 -11.73 -1.66 1.30
CA ALA A 168 -11.83 -3.12 1.30
C ALA A 168 -10.44 -3.78 1.20
N LEU A 169 -9.62 -3.67 2.26
CA LEU A 169 -8.23 -4.13 2.30
C LEU A 169 -8.10 -5.48 3.01
N GLN A 170 -7.39 -6.43 2.38
CA GLN A 170 -6.97 -7.68 3.01
C GLN A 170 -5.45 -7.85 2.97
N PHE A 171 -4.85 -8.03 4.16
CA PHE A 171 -3.42 -8.29 4.29
C PHE A 171 -3.13 -9.77 4.49
N LEU A 172 -2.46 -10.40 3.54
CA LEU A 172 -1.94 -11.76 3.63
C LEU A 172 -0.45 -11.68 3.95
N ARG A 173 0.01 -12.39 4.98
CA ARG A 173 1.35 -12.19 5.53
C ARG A 173 2.16 -13.49 5.55
N ILE A 174 3.40 -13.43 5.04
CA ILE A 174 4.43 -14.43 5.27
C ILE A 174 5.51 -13.78 6.11
N GLN A 175 5.78 -14.34 7.30
CA GLN A 175 6.71 -13.78 8.26
C GLN A 175 7.88 -14.75 8.51
N ALA A 176 8.96 -14.25 9.11
CA ALA A 176 10.17 -15.00 9.42
C ALA A 176 10.86 -15.60 8.18
N THR A 177 10.67 -15.01 7.00
CA THR A 177 11.17 -15.56 5.72
C THR A 177 12.70 -15.68 5.65
N ALA A 178 13.44 -15.02 6.53
CA ALA A 178 14.89 -15.17 6.66
C ALA A 178 15.31 -16.53 7.24
N PHE A 179 14.38 -17.27 7.85
CA PHE A 179 14.64 -18.51 8.59
C PHE A 179 13.85 -19.70 8.02
N LEU A 180 13.07 -19.52 6.96
CA LEU A 180 12.30 -20.58 6.34
C LEU A 180 13.13 -21.35 5.31
N SER A 181 13.02 -22.68 5.32
CA SER A 181 13.39 -23.49 4.15
C SER A 181 12.39 -23.27 3.01
N ASP A 182 12.73 -23.73 1.80
CA ASP A 182 11.86 -23.62 0.64
C ASP A 182 10.48 -24.28 0.90
N ASP A 183 10.46 -25.49 1.49
CA ASP A 183 9.22 -26.19 1.84
C ASP A 183 8.40 -25.43 2.89
N GLN A 184 9.06 -24.88 3.90
CA GLN A 184 8.39 -24.06 4.92
C GLN A 184 7.82 -22.77 4.32
N ALA A 185 8.49 -22.17 3.34
CA ALA A 185 8.00 -21.00 2.64
C ALA A 185 6.75 -21.31 1.78
N VAL A 186 6.70 -22.50 1.15
CA VAL A 186 5.51 -23.00 0.44
C VAL A 186 4.34 -23.13 1.42
N LEU A 187 4.52 -23.84 2.52
CA LEU A 187 3.48 -24.04 3.56
C LEU A 187 3.00 -22.70 4.15
N ALA A 188 3.92 -21.75 4.39
CA ALA A 188 3.56 -20.43 4.90
C ALA A 188 2.70 -19.65 3.89
N ARG A 189 2.99 -19.78 2.59
CA ARG A 189 2.20 -19.18 1.51
C ARG A 189 0.82 -19.81 1.42
N GLU A 190 0.72 -21.13 1.46
CA GLU A 190 -0.56 -21.85 1.45
C GLU A 190 -1.43 -21.45 2.65
N LYS A 191 -0.84 -21.36 3.84
CA LYS A 191 -1.54 -20.89 5.04
C LYS A 191 -2.02 -19.45 4.90
N ALA A 192 -1.22 -18.56 4.32
CA ALA A 192 -1.63 -17.19 4.06
C ALA A 192 -2.80 -17.13 3.06
N LEU A 193 -2.75 -17.93 1.99
CA LEU A 193 -3.83 -18.03 0.99
C LEU A 193 -5.11 -18.65 1.52
N ALA A 194 -5.04 -19.56 2.48
CA ALA A 194 -6.23 -20.15 3.11
C ALA A 194 -7.05 -19.11 3.90
N ALA A 195 -6.45 -17.97 4.26
CA ALA A 195 -7.13 -16.88 4.96
C ALA A 195 -7.72 -15.83 4.00
N ILE A 196 -7.61 -16.03 2.68
CA ILE A 196 -8.18 -15.07 1.72
C ILE A 196 -9.70 -15.15 1.72
N ASP A 197 -10.35 -14.00 1.81
CA ASP A 197 -11.80 -13.88 1.65
C ASP A 197 -12.11 -13.26 0.28
N LEU A 198 -12.60 -14.06 -0.64
CA LEU A 198 -12.99 -13.63 -1.98
C LEU A 198 -14.46 -13.20 -2.07
N THR A 199 -15.26 -13.32 -1.00
CA THR A 199 -16.67 -12.89 -0.98
C THR A 199 -16.82 -11.40 -1.21
N VAL A 200 -15.84 -10.61 -0.75
CA VAL A 200 -15.74 -9.16 -0.96
C VAL A 200 -15.76 -8.75 -2.45
N MET A 201 -15.42 -9.67 -3.37
CA MET A 201 -15.46 -9.40 -4.81
C MET A 201 -16.89 -9.41 -5.36
N GLY A 202 -17.80 -10.21 -4.76
CA GLY A 202 -19.22 -10.29 -5.15
C GLY A 202 -20.05 -9.13 -4.61
N GLU A 203 -19.79 -8.68 -3.41
CA GLU A 203 -20.52 -7.62 -2.73
C GLU A 203 -20.41 -6.28 -3.45
N LEU A 204 -19.24 -5.97 -4.02
CA LEU A 204 -19.01 -4.72 -4.75
C LEU A 204 -19.59 -4.71 -6.16
N GLN A 205 -19.80 -5.87 -6.79
CA GLN A 205 -20.49 -5.98 -8.09
C GLN A 205 -22.01 -5.83 -7.97
N GLY A 206 -22.59 -6.16 -6.81
CA GLY A 206 -24.04 -6.03 -6.54
C GLY A 206 -24.49 -4.60 -6.22
N VAL A 207 -23.59 -3.70 -5.88
CA VAL A 207 -23.92 -2.31 -5.45
C VAL A 207 -24.08 -1.34 -6.64
N ASP A 208 -23.57 -1.68 -7.83
CA ASP A 208 -23.62 -0.81 -9.01
C ASP A 208 -25.02 -0.71 -9.66
N SER A 209 -26.00 -1.54 -9.26
CA SER A 209 -27.34 -1.52 -9.87
C SER A 209 -28.37 -0.63 -9.15
N CYS A 210 -28.07 -0.04 -7.99
CA CYS A 210 -29.03 0.74 -7.21
C CYS A 210 -28.43 1.79 -6.26
N ARG A 211 -27.54 2.68 -6.72
CA ARG A 211 -27.21 3.88 -5.93
C ARG A 211 -27.45 5.15 -6.73
N PRO A 212 -28.45 5.98 -6.33
CA PRO A 212 -28.45 7.38 -6.73
C PRO A 212 -27.21 8.05 -6.16
N MET A 213 -26.64 9.00 -6.90
CA MET A 213 -25.55 9.87 -6.44
C MET A 213 -25.96 10.51 -5.11
N LEU A 214 -25.65 9.88 -3.99
CA LEU A 214 -25.82 10.47 -2.68
C LEU A 214 -24.59 11.33 -2.40
N SER A 215 -24.90 12.60 -2.21
CA SER A 215 -24.04 13.64 -1.65
C SER A 215 -23.19 13.10 -0.51
N GLY A 216 -21.87 13.28 -0.65
CA GLY A 216 -20.81 12.75 0.21
C GLY A 216 -21.06 12.87 1.71
N THR A 217 -21.28 11.74 2.33
CA THR A 217 -21.03 11.54 3.74
C THR A 217 -19.88 10.55 3.90
N GLY A 218 -18.67 11.01 3.53
CA GLY A 218 -17.45 10.31 3.91
C GLY A 218 -17.41 10.22 5.44
N ARG A 219 -17.23 9.04 5.99
CA ARG A 219 -17.02 8.88 7.43
C ARG A 219 -15.75 9.64 7.82
N PRO A 220 -15.77 10.46 8.88
CA PRO A 220 -14.56 11.12 9.35
C PRO A 220 -13.52 10.06 9.77
N TYR A 221 -12.26 10.38 9.55
CA TYR A 221 -11.11 9.60 10.02
C TYR A 221 -11.34 9.16 11.48
N ARG A 222 -11.42 7.84 11.69
CA ARG A 222 -11.32 7.30 13.05
C ARG A 222 -9.84 7.12 13.36
N GLU A 223 -9.40 7.78 14.44
CA GLU A 223 -8.06 7.53 14.99
C GLU A 223 -7.85 6.03 15.15
N ALA A 224 -6.69 5.56 14.65
CA ALA A 224 -6.26 4.19 14.89
C ALA A 224 -6.21 3.98 16.43
N PRO A 225 -6.66 2.83 16.93
CA PRO A 225 -6.58 2.55 18.36
C PRO A 225 -5.10 2.64 18.80
N PRO A 226 -4.82 3.19 20.00
CA PRO A 226 -3.46 3.31 20.49
C PRO A 226 -2.79 1.95 20.51
N VAL A 227 -1.58 1.86 19.97
CA VAL A 227 -0.75 0.65 20.00
C VAL A 227 -0.52 0.29 21.47
N ARG A 228 -1.26 -0.68 21.98
CA ARG A 228 -1.03 -1.24 23.31
C ARG A 228 0.27 -2.03 23.27
N GLY A 229 1.28 -1.58 24.03
CA GLY A 229 2.46 -2.39 24.28
C GLY A 229 3.82 -1.72 24.11
N ALA A 230 3.92 -0.41 24.00
CA ALA A 230 5.21 0.26 24.18
C ALA A 230 5.48 0.43 25.69
N SER A 231 6.05 -0.60 26.33
CA SER A 231 6.74 -0.42 27.62
C SER A 231 7.81 0.66 27.40
N ARG A 232 7.76 1.71 28.23
CA ARG A 232 8.78 2.77 28.25
C ARG A 232 10.16 2.14 28.54
N GLN A 233 10.91 1.79 27.51
CA GLN A 233 12.34 1.58 27.66
C GLN A 233 12.96 2.95 27.95
N LYS A 234 13.54 3.09 29.15
CA LYS A 234 14.33 4.24 29.52
C LYS A 234 15.50 4.35 28.53
N LEU A 235 15.54 5.43 27.78
CA LEU A 235 16.72 5.79 26.98
C LEU A 235 17.96 5.84 27.89
N PRO A 236 19.08 5.23 27.51
CA PRO A 236 20.32 5.38 28.24
C PRO A 236 20.74 6.86 28.25
N LYS A 237 21.15 7.36 29.42
CA LYS A 237 21.62 8.73 29.59
C LYS A 237 22.78 8.97 28.64
N ALA A 238 22.74 10.08 27.89
CA ALA A 238 23.81 10.52 27.01
C ALA A 238 25.14 10.61 27.77
N VAL A 239 26.17 9.95 27.23
CA VAL A 239 27.54 10.08 27.68
C VAL A 239 28.05 11.43 27.15
N PRO A 240 28.66 12.31 28.00
CA PRO A 240 29.22 13.56 27.51
C PRO A 240 30.39 13.28 26.57
N GLN A 241 30.34 13.79 25.36
CA GLN A 241 31.49 13.82 24.47
C GLN A 241 32.54 14.83 25.04
N ALA A 242 33.66 14.30 25.46
CA ALA A 242 34.83 15.12 25.77
C ALA A 242 35.39 15.71 24.48
N PHE A 243 35.37 17.03 24.34
CA PHE A 243 36.07 17.77 23.30
C PHE A 243 37.57 17.64 23.59
N CYS A 244 38.31 16.95 22.74
CA CYS A 244 39.75 16.97 22.72
C CYS A 244 40.19 18.18 21.87
N THR A 245 40.55 19.29 22.54
CA THR A 245 41.32 20.38 21.95
C THR A 245 42.77 19.96 21.92
N SER A 246 43.35 19.74 20.76
CA SER A 246 44.80 19.77 20.59
C SER A 246 45.18 20.96 19.72
N ALA A 247 45.72 21.97 20.35
CA ALA A 247 46.54 22.98 19.72
C ALA A 247 47.97 22.43 19.53
N SER A 248 48.53 22.56 18.38
CA SER A 248 49.90 22.97 18.02
C SER A 248 50.07 22.82 16.51
#